data_23fa931284e61e058a30eb14c260cb30
#
_entry.id   23fa931284e61e058a30eb14c260cb30
#
_cell.length_a   1.000
_cell.length_b   1.000
_cell.length_c   1.000
_cell.angle_alpha   90.00
_cell.angle_beta   90.00
_cell.angle_gamma   90.00
#
_symmetry.space_group_name_H-M   'P 1'
#
loop_
_entity.id
_entity.type
_entity.pdbx_description
1 polymer ?
#
loop_
_entity_poly.entity_id
_entity_poly.type
_entity_poly.pdbx_seq_one_letter_code
_entity_poly.pdbx_strand_id
1 'polypeptide(L)'
;TRIHKMGMKFGLWFEPEMVNPKSKLYEQHPEYAIQIKGRKPSLGRNQLVLDLCNKEVRTYIYDQIKDVLDHAQIDFVKWDMNRHITDMYSSFVPNQGMFFHQYILGLYEILSKITQEYPNLMIETCSSGGNRYDLGMLYYSPQIWASDNTDPIERLAIQERLSYLYPQSTISAHVSLAPHAQTLRRTPLATRFNVAS
;
A
#
# COMPACT_ATOMS: atom_id res chain seq x y z
N THR A 1 -0.39 -24.28 -6.79
CA THR A 1 1.06 -23.94 -6.87
C THR A 1 1.91 -24.88 -6.02
N ARG A 2 3.26 -24.86 -6.18
CA ARG A 2 4.18 -25.65 -5.34
C ARG A 2 4.08 -25.23 -3.86
N ILE A 3 3.91 -23.94 -3.59
CA ILE A 3 3.75 -23.37 -2.24
C ILE A 3 2.51 -23.94 -1.54
N HIS A 4 1.36 -23.97 -2.22
CA HIS A 4 0.13 -24.53 -1.66
C HIS A 4 0.24 -26.03 -1.37
N LYS A 5 0.97 -26.79 -2.22
CA LYS A 5 1.24 -28.23 -1.96
C LYS A 5 2.07 -28.46 -0.69
N MET A 6 2.79 -27.44 -0.21
CA MET A 6 3.54 -27.46 1.05
C MET A 6 2.68 -27.02 2.25
N GLY A 7 1.39 -26.77 2.06
CA GLY A 7 0.48 -26.27 3.11
C GLY A 7 0.65 -24.78 3.47
N MET A 8 1.36 -24.03 2.62
CA MET A 8 1.60 -22.59 2.83
C MET A 8 0.69 -21.74 1.94
N LYS A 9 0.39 -20.53 2.36
CA LYS A 9 -0.28 -19.49 1.57
C LYS A 9 0.75 -18.70 0.76
N PHE A 10 0.31 -18.10 -0.34
CA PHE A 10 1.16 -17.29 -1.21
C PHE A 10 0.67 -15.86 -1.29
N GLY A 11 1.58 -14.91 -1.13
CA GLY A 11 1.29 -13.48 -1.22
C GLY A 11 2.17 -12.75 -2.22
N LEU A 12 1.64 -11.62 -2.72
CA LEU A 12 2.36 -10.68 -3.58
C LEU A 12 2.31 -9.26 -3.03
N TRP A 13 3.34 -8.49 -3.35
CA TRP A 13 3.41 -7.05 -3.11
C TRP A 13 3.04 -6.30 -4.39
N PHE A 14 2.16 -5.32 -4.25
CA PHE A 14 1.77 -4.38 -5.31
C PHE A 14 1.98 -2.94 -4.86
N GLU A 15 2.36 -2.08 -5.80
CA GLU A 15 2.44 -0.63 -5.62
C GLU A 15 1.67 0.05 -6.77
N PRO A 16 0.33 -0.08 -6.79
CA PRO A 16 -0.46 0.17 -8.01
C PRO A 16 -0.85 1.63 -8.20
N GLU A 17 -0.63 2.50 -7.21
CA GLU A 17 -1.02 3.91 -7.27
C GLU A 17 0.05 4.79 -7.92
N MET A 18 1.13 4.20 -8.42
CA MET A 18 2.26 4.95 -8.97
C MET A 18 2.64 4.46 -10.36
N VAL A 19 3.29 5.34 -11.12
CA VAL A 19 3.76 5.06 -12.46
C VAL A 19 5.17 5.62 -12.68
N ASN A 20 6.03 4.83 -13.32
CA ASN A 20 7.34 5.30 -13.73
C ASN A 20 7.23 6.02 -15.08
N PRO A 21 7.85 7.21 -15.27
CA PRO A 21 7.83 7.95 -16.54
C PRO A 21 8.40 7.19 -17.74
N LYS A 22 9.17 6.13 -17.49
CA LYS A 22 9.74 5.27 -18.54
C LYS A 22 8.90 4.01 -18.79
N SER A 23 7.73 3.87 -18.15
CA SER A 23 6.85 2.73 -18.34
C SER A 23 6.01 2.89 -19.61
N LYS A 24 5.58 1.75 -20.18
CA LYS A 24 4.65 1.74 -21.30
C LYS A 24 3.33 2.43 -20.97
N LEU A 25 2.86 2.29 -19.72
CA LEU A 25 1.64 2.96 -19.27
C LEU A 25 1.76 4.48 -19.39
N TYR A 26 2.85 5.07 -18.89
CA TYR A 26 3.04 6.51 -18.97
C TYR A 26 3.31 7.01 -20.40
N GLU A 27 3.98 6.21 -21.21
CA GLU A 27 4.19 6.51 -22.63
C GLU A 27 2.86 6.57 -23.41
N GLN A 28 1.92 5.67 -23.12
CA GLN A 28 0.62 5.59 -23.77
C GLN A 28 -0.42 6.54 -23.16
N HIS A 29 -0.36 6.74 -21.85
CA HIS A 29 -1.35 7.49 -21.07
C HIS A 29 -0.66 8.43 -20.04
N PRO A 30 0.10 9.44 -20.50
CA PRO A 30 0.72 10.40 -19.60
C PRO A 30 -0.29 11.18 -18.77
N GLU A 31 -1.54 11.35 -19.29
CA GLU A 31 -2.66 12.01 -18.61
C GLU A 31 -3.21 11.22 -17.41
N TYR A 32 -2.81 9.96 -17.24
CA TYR A 32 -3.19 9.16 -16.06
C TYR A 32 -2.44 9.56 -14.79
N ALA A 33 -1.30 10.22 -14.94
CA ALA A 33 -0.55 10.72 -13.80
C ALA A 33 -1.08 12.09 -13.34
N ILE A 34 -1.10 12.29 -12.02
CA ILE A 34 -1.35 13.60 -11.43
C ILE A 34 -0.31 14.60 -11.93
N GLN A 35 -0.75 15.67 -12.56
CA GLN A 35 0.14 16.72 -13.06
C GLN A 35 -0.59 18.05 -13.20
N ILE A 36 0.12 19.13 -12.91
CA ILE A 36 -0.38 20.50 -13.08
C ILE A 36 0.03 20.97 -14.46
N LYS A 37 -0.95 21.41 -15.28
CA LYS A 37 -0.69 21.92 -16.63
C LYS A 37 0.34 23.05 -16.60
N GLY A 38 1.36 22.95 -17.46
CA GLY A 38 2.41 23.93 -17.58
C GLY A 38 3.53 23.83 -16.52
N ARG A 39 3.47 22.84 -15.64
CA ARG A 39 4.56 22.54 -14.69
C ARG A 39 5.19 21.18 -14.99
N LYS A 40 6.51 21.09 -14.77
CA LYS A 40 7.19 19.80 -14.78
C LYS A 40 6.70 18.98 -13.58
N PRO A 41 6.22 17.74 -13.79
CA PRO A 41 5.79 16.89 -12.67
C PRO A 41 6.91 16.63 -11.66
N SER A 42 6.55 16.61 -10.38
CA SER A 42 7.49 16.28 -9.31
C SER A 42 7.66 14.78 -9.21
N LEU A 43 8.91 14.31 -9.29
CA LEU A 43 9.25 12.90 -9.11
C LEU A 43 9.58 12.60 -7.65
N GLY A 44 9.07 11.50 -7.14
CA GLY A 44 9.53 10.88 -5.91
C GLY A 44 9.86 9.42 -6.18
N ARG A 45 11.03 8.93 -5.76
CA ARG A 45 11.54 7.58 -6.06
C ARG A 45 11.51 7.24 -7.56
N ASN A 46 11.71 8.23 -8.44
CA ASN A 46 11.57 8.13 -9.90
C ASN A 46 10.15 7.75 -10.36
N GLN A 47 9.13 8.06 -9.59
CA GLN A 47 7.73 7.73 -9.86
C GLN A 47 6.85 8.98 -9.81
N LEU A 48 5.74 8.93 -10.53
CA LEU A 48 4.59 9.82 -10.46
C LEU A 48 3.43 9.09 -9.80
N VAL A 49 2.43 9.82 -9.33
CA VAL A 49 1.20 9.26 -8.76
C VAL A 49 0.12 9.20 -9.83
N LEU A 50 -0.58 8.10 -9.93
CA LEU A 50 -1.75 7.94 -10.79
C LEU A 50 -2.95 8.70 -10.21
N ASP A 51 -3.75 9.34 -11.06
CA ASP A 51 -4.91 10.13 -10.66
C ASP A 51 -6.13 9.26 -10.37
N LEU A 52 -6.32 8.86 -9.13
CA LEU A 52 -7.50 8.07 -8.73
C LEU A 52 -8.83 8.87 -8.75
N CYS A 53 -8.80 10.18 -8.99
CA CYS A 53 -10.01 10.93 -9.30
C CYS A 53 -10.54 10.55 -10.69
N ASN A 54 -9.68 10.08 -11.59
CA ASN A 54 -10.03 9.61 -12.92
C ASN A 54 -10.59 8.16 -12.88
N LYS A 55 -11.81 7.98 -13.37
CA LYS A 55 -12.45 6.66 -13.44
C LYS A 55 -11.69 5.67 -14.33
N GLU A 56 -11.12 6.12 -15.43
CA GLU A 56 -10.35 5.26 -16.34
C GLU A 56 -9.10 4.69 -15.66
N VAL A 57 -8.41 5.52 -14.87
CA VAL A 57 -7.26 5.09 -14.07
C VAL A 57 -7.67 4.02 -13.06
N ARG A 58 -8.78 4.24 -12.34
CA ARG A 58 -9.29 3.25 -11.38
C ARG A 58 -9.65 1.92 -12.06
N THR A 59 -10.30 1.99 -13.22
CA THR A 59 -10.63 0.80 -14.01
C THR A 59 -9.35 0.08 -14.44
N TYR A 60 -8.38 0.82 -14.99
CA TYR A 60 -7.10 0.25 -15.41
C TYR A 60 -6.39 -0.47 -14.26
N ILE A 61 -6.25 0.17 -13.09
CA ILE A 61 -5.59 -0.45 -11.92
C ILE A 61 -6.33 -1.72 -11.49
N TYR A 62 -7.65 -1.64 -11.40
CA TYR A 62 -8.48 -2.79 -11.02
C TYR A 62 -8.30 -3.96 -11.99
N ASP A 63 -8.36 -3.70 -13.30
CA ASP A 63 -8.26 -4.74 -14.34
C ASP A 63 -6.87 -5.41 -14.32
N GLN A 64 -5.79 -4.63 -14.10
CA GLN A 64 -4.44 -5.19 -13.99
C GLN A 64 -4.28 -6.10 -12.77
N ILE A 65 -4.83 -5.70 -11.63
CA ILE A 65 -4.79 -6.51 -10.40
C ILE A 65 -5.66 -7.74 -10.57
N LYS A 66 -6.87 -7.58 -11.11
CA LYS A 66 -7.79 -8.68 -11.39
C LYS A 66 -7.15 -9.73 -12.29
N ASP A 67 -6.49 -9.30 -13.37
CA ASP A 67 -5.79 -10.23 -14.28
C ASP A 67 -4.77 -11.10 -13.55
N VAL A 68 -3.99 -10.51 -12.64
CA VAL A 68 -3.03 -11.26 -11.83
C VAL A 68 -3.73 -12.21 -10.84
N LEU A 69 -4.81 -11.77 -10.19
CA LEU A 69 -5.56 -12.58 -9.21
C LEU A 69 -6.29 -13.76 -9.89
N ASP A 70 -6.81 -13.55 -11.09
CA ASP A 70 -7.50 -14.61 -11.86
C ASP A 70 -6.55 -15.70 -12.37
N HIS A 71 -5.30 -15.33 -12.70
CA HIS A 71 -4.32 -16.26 -13.28
C HIS A 71 -3.38 -16.88 -12.25
N ALA A 72 -3.37 -16.40 -11.00
CA ALA A 72 -2.53 -16.92 -9.94
C ALA A 72 -3.31 -17.13 -8.64
N GLN A 73 -3.07 -18.25 -7.97
CA GLN A 73 -3.63 -18.50 -6.63
C GLN A 73 -2.88 -17.64 -5.60
N ILE A 74 -3.43 -16.48 -5.30
CA ILE A 74 -2.88 -15.51 -4.36
C ILE A 74 -3.80 -15.43 -3.16
N ASP A 75 -3.26 -15.64 -1.96
CA ASP A 75 -4.00 -15.61 -0.69
C ASP A 75 -3.83 -14.28 0.04
N PHE A 76 -2.76 -13.55 -0.28
CA PHE A 76 -2.36 -12.33 0.42
C PHE A 76 -1.81 -11.29 -0.54
N VAL A 77 -2.23 -10.05 -0.36
CA VAL A 77 -1.72 -8.89 -1.10
C VAL A 77 -1.21 -7.85 -0.11
N LYS A 78 0.03 -7.42 -0.28
CA LYS A 78 0.53 -6.19 0.34
C LYS A 78 0.36 -5.05 -0.65
N TRP A 79 -0.57 -4.15 -0.32
CA TRP A 79 -0.86 -2.93 -1.10
C TRP A 79 -0.04 -1.77 -0.56
N ASP A 80 0.86 -1.26 -1.35
CA ASP A 80 1.81 -0.23 -0.91
C ASP A 80 1.68 1.07 -1.71
N MET A 81 2.01 2.19 -1.07
CA MET A 81 2.16 3.49 -1.70
C MET A 81 3.31 4.26 -1.05
N ASN A 82 4.47 4.25 -1.67
CA ASN A 82 5.71 4.79 -1.09
C ASN A 82 6.05 6.20 -1.59
N ARG A 83 5.04 7.01 -1.88
CA ARG A 83 5.25 8.36 -2.39
C ARG A 83 4.19 9.34 -1.87
N HIS A 84 4.62 10.57 -1.59
CA HIS A 84 3.71 11.67 -1.31
C HIS A 84 3.05 12.19 -2.59
N ILE A 85 1.81 12.67 -2.48
CA ILE A 85 1.15 13.43 -3.54
C ILE A 85 1.61 14.87 -3.41
N THR A 86 2.44 15.33 -4.34
CA THR A 86 3.06 16.66 -4.32
C THR A 86 2.39 17.64 -5.28
N ASP A 87 1.93 17.18 -6.44
CA ASP A 87 1.23 17.98 -7.44
C ASP A 87 -0.29 17.77 -7.25
N MET A 88 -0.87 18.46 -6.27
CA MET A 88 -2.27 18.28 -5.84
C MET A 88 -3.24 18.90 -6.86
N TYR A 89 -3.48 18.19 -7.95
CA TYR A 89 -4.37 18.63 -9.01
C TYR A 89 -4.98 17.47 -9.77
N SER A 90 -6.26 17.54 -10.08
CA SER A 90 -6.93 16.64 -11.00
C SER A 90 -7.91 17.43 -11.88
N SER A 91 -7.90 17.19 -13.19
CA SER A 91 -8.89 17.74 -14.12
C SER A 91 -10.29 17.11 -13.96
N PHE A 92 -10.39 16.03 -13.22
CA PHE A 92 -11.64 15.30 -12.96
C PHE A 92 -12.36 15.76 -11.69
N VAL A 93 -11.78 16.75 -10.97
CA VAL A 93 -12.39 17.31 -9.77
C VAL A 93 -12.80 18.76 -10.03
N PRO A 94 -14.08 19.11 -9.90
CA PRO A 94 -14.56 20.47 -10.19
C PRO A 94 -14.04 21.52 -9.21
N ASN A 95 -13.72 21.09 -7.98
CA ASN A 95 -13.13 21.93 -6.94
C ASN A 95 -11.89 21.26 -6.39
N GLN A 96 -10.71 21.86 -6.58
CA GLN A 96 -9.44 21.28 -6.15
C GLN A 96 -9.32 21.10 -4.62
N GLY A 97 -10.09 21.82 -3.83
CA GLY A 97 -10.21 21.60 -2.38
C GLY A 97 -10.77 20.21 -2.03
N MET A 98 -11.44 19.53 -2.97
CA MET A 98 -11.93 18.17 -2.80
C MET A 98 -10.95 17.09 -3.28
N PHE A 99 -9.80 17.47 -3.83
CA PHE A 99 -8.89 16.54 -4.50
C PHE A 99 -8.54 15.32 -3.64
N PHE A 100 -8.01 15.51 -2.44
CA PHE A 100 -7.64 14.40 -1.56
C PHE A 100 -8.82 13.51 -1.18
N HIS A 101 -9.97 14.12 -0.91
CA HIS A 101 -11.17 13.36 -0.60
C HIS A 101 -11.60 12.46 -1.78
N GLN A 102 -11.64 13.02 -2.99
CA GLN A 102 -11.99 12.26 -4.20
C GLN A 102 -10.95 11.20 -4.54
N TYR A 103 -9.66 11.48 -4.32
CA TYR A 103 -8.59 10.50 -4.48
C TYR A 103 -8.80 9.29 -3.58
N ILE A 104 -9.07 9.51 -2.29
CA ILE A 104 -9.30 8.43 -1.32
C ILE A 104 -10.59 7.67 -1.63
N LEU A 105 -11.67 8.34 -2.04
CA LEU A 105 -12.88 7.65 -2.50
C LEU A 105 -12.58 6.78 -3.73
N GLY A 106 -11.73 7.23 -4.63
CA GLY A 106 -11.27 6.43 -5.78
C GLY A 106 -10.48 5.20 -5.34
N LEU A 107 -9.62 5.31 -4.34
CA LEU A 107 -8.91 4.18 -3.75
C LEU A 107 -9.89 3.18 -3.12
N TYR A 108 -10.85 3.67 -2.34
CA TYR A 108 -11.86 2.81 -1.71
C TYR A 108 -12.74 2.09 -2.73
N GLU A 109 -13.05 2.72 -3.87
CA GLU A 109 -13.76 2.05 -4.97
C GLU A 109 -13.00 0.83 -5.49
N ILE A 110 -11.69 0.97 -5.71
CA ILE A 110 -10.84 -0.14 -6.17
C ILE A 110 -10.80 -1.26 -5.13
N LEU A 111 -10.50 -0.91 -3.87
CA LEU A 111 -10.41 -1.87 -2.77
C LEU A 111 -11.74 -2.58 -2.53
N SER A 112 -12.86 -1.85 -2.59
CA SER A 112 -14.20 -2.42 -2.46
C SER A 112 -14.49 -3.47 -3.53
N LYS A 113 -14.17 -3.19 -4.80
CA LYS A 113 -14.34 -4.14 -5.90
C LYS A 113 -13.49 -5.40 -5.67
N ILE A 114 -12.23 -5.24 -5.28
CA ILE A 114 -11.32 -6.36 -5.03
C ILE A 114 -11.83 -7.22 -3.88
N THR A 115 -12.21 -6.62 -2.75
CA THR A 115 -12.65 -7.38 -1.57
C THR A 115 -14.02 -8.05 -1.77
N GLN A 116 -14.89 -7.50 -2.61
CA GLN A 116 -16.15 -8.14 -2.97
C GLN A 116 -15.96 -9.32 -3.93
N GLU A 117 -15.06 -9.20 -4.90
CA GLU A 117 -14.81 -10.25 -5.90
C GLU A 117 -13.93 -11.36 -5.33
N TYR A 118 -12.98 -11.01 -4.45
CA TYR A 118 -12.05 -11.96 -3.81
C TYR A 118 -12.20 -11.95 -2.28
N PRO A 119 -13.32 -12.44 -1.72
CA PRO A 119 -13.63 -12.30 -0.29
C PRO A 119 -12.68 -13.07 0.64
N ASN A 120 -11.91 -14.00 0.12
CA ASN A 120 -10.89 -14.76 0.87
C ASN A 120 -9.48 -14.16 0.74
N LEU A 121 -9.31 -13.12 -0.06
CA LEU A 121 -8.02 -12.43 -0.22
C LEU A 121 -7.75 -11.57 1.01
N MET A 122 -6.63 -11.80 1.66
CA MET A 122 -6.19 -10.93 2.75
C MET A 122 -5.37 -9.78 2.20
N ILE A 123 -5.73 -8.55 2.55
CA ILE A 123 -4.99 -7.35 2.16
C ILE A 123 -4.29 -6.77 3.40
N GLU A 124 -3.00 -6.52 3.28
CA GLU A 124 -2.23 -5.68 4.17
C GLU A 124 -1.90 -4.38 3.45
N THR A 125 -2.19 -3.24 4.05
CA THR A 125 -1.79 -1.95 3.46
C THR A 125 -0.52 -1.40 4.07
N CYS A 126 0.25 -0.72 3.23
CA CYS A 126 1.45 0.01 3.58
C CYS A 126 1.45 1.36 2.85
N SER A 127 2.04 2.36 3.45
CA SER A 127 2.26 3.66 2.80
C SER A 127 3.54 4.28 3.37
N SER A 128 4.70 3.73 3.01
CA SER A 128 5.98 4.00 3.69
C SER A 128 5.85 3.81 5.20
N GLY A 129 5.34 2.66 5.62
CA GLY A 129 4.87 2.41 6.97
C GLY A 129 3.40 2.81 7.15
N GLY A 130 3.07 3.36 8.31
CA GLY A 130 1.70 3.64 8.76
C GLY A 130 1.12 4.99 8.34
N ASN A 131 1.55 5.61 7.24
CA ASN A 131 1.04 6.93 6.85
C ASN A 131 -0.45 6.95 6.47
N ARG A 132 -1.05 5.79 6.22
CA ARG A 132 -2.50 5.62 6.03
C ARG A 132 -3.09 4.63 7.04
N TYR A 133 -2.62 4.69 8.27
CA TYR A 133 -3.18 3.89 9.35
C TYR A 133 -4.45 4.56 9.88
N ASP A 134 -5.59 4.23 9.31
CA ASP A 134 -6.88 4.81 9.63
C ASP A 134 -8.02 3.78 9.49
N LEU A 135 -9.19 4.10 10.06
CA LEU A 135 -10.35 3.22 10.07
C LEU A 135 -10.93 2.95 8.67
N GLY A 136 -10.78 3.89 7.73
CA GLY A 136 -11.24 3.71 6.36
C GLY A 136 -10.41 2.66 5.62
N MET A 137 -9.09 2.67 5.79
CA MET A 137 -8.22 1.62 5.25
C MET A 137 -8.46 0.29 5.95
N LEU A 138 -8.67 0.27 7.27
CA LEU A 138 -8.95 -0.95 8.03
C LEU A 138 -10.26 -1.62 7.63
N TYR A 139 -11.20 -0.90 7.04
CA TYR A 139 -12.43 -1.49 6.50
C TYR A 139 -12.16 -2.50 5.37
N TYR A 140 -11.12 -2.26 4.56
CA TYR A 140 -10.75 -3.11 3.43
C TYR A 140 -9.53 -4.01 3.72
N SER A 141 -8.71 -3.62 4.66
CA SER A 141 -7.42 -4.22 4.97
C SER A 141 -7.33 -4.49 6.48
N PRO A 142 -7.52 -5.74 6.91
CA PRO A 142 -7.55 -6.07 8.34
C PRO A 142 -6.21 -5.86 9.04
N GLN A 143 -5.12 -5.69 8.29
CA GLN A 143 -3.79 -5.41 8.81
C GLN A 143 -3.13 -4.25 8.07
N ILE A 144 -2.40 -3.41 8.81
CA ILE A 144 -1.61 -2.31 8.27
C ILE A 144 -0.17 -2.40 8.76
N TRP A 145 0.77 -2.19 7.85
CA TRP A 145 2.18 -2.11 8.16
C TRP A 145 2.47 -0.84 8.94
N ALA A 146 2.81 -0.99 10.22
CA ALA A 146 2.90 0.14 11.14
C ALA A 146 4.08 1.07 10.87
N SER A 147 5.23 0.50 10.49
CA SER A 147 6.46 1.27 10.25
C SER A 147 7.51 0.42 9.54
N ASP A 148 8.27 1.04 8.64
CA ASP A 148 9.46 0.44 8.02
C ASP A 148 10.63 0.30 9.01
N ASN A 149 10.56 0.91 10.18
CA ASN A 149 11.48 0.63 11.26
C ASN A 149 11.09 -0.68 11.94
N THR A 150 11.82 -1.73 11.62
CA THR A 150 11.60 -3.10 12.12
C THR A 150 12.53 -3.49 13.28
N ASP A 151 13.27 -2.53 13.82
CA ASP A 151 14.05 -2.77 15.04
C ASP A 151 13.10 -3.14 16.19
N PRO A 152 13.26 -4.29 16.87
CA PRO A 152 12.30 -4.77 17.83
C PRO A 152 12.16 -3.84 19.05
N ILE A 153 13.21 -3.12 19.43
CA ILE A 153 13.14 -2.19 20.57
C ILE A 153 12.36 -0.93 20.19
N GLU A 154 12.58 -0.40 18.98
CA GLU A 154 11.79 0.72 18.46
C GLU A 154 10.32 0.33 18.24
N ARG A 155 10.08 -0.90 17.80
CA ARG A 155 8.73 -1.44 17.58
C ARG A 155 7.91 -1.52 18.86
N LEU A 156 8.51 -1.72 20.03
CA LEU A 156 7.78 -1.70 21.31
C LEU A 156 7.01 -0.38 21.47
N ALA A 157 7.69 0.76 21.29
CA ALA A 157 7.03 2.07 21.41
C ALA A 157 6.04 2.35 20.26
N ILE A 158 6.35 1.91 19.02
CA ILE A 158 5.48 2.10 17.87
C ILE A 158 4.17 1.33 18.04
N GLN A 159 4.26 0.05 18.40
CA GLN A 159 3.10 -0.83 18.55
C GLN A 159 2.25 -0.47 19.78
N GLU A 160 2.89 -0.14 20.91
CA GLU A 160 2.22 0.34 22.11
C GLU A 160 1.36 1.59 21.78
N ARG A 161 1.95 2.60 21.15
CA ARG A 161 1.22 3.85 20.83
C ARG A 161 0.06 3.64 19.86
N LEU A 162 0.23 2.77 18.88
CA LEU A 162 -0.85 2.42 17.96
C LEU A 162 -1.98 1.67 18.68
N SER A 163 -1.67 0.83 19.67
CA SER A 163 -2.66 0.06 20.41
C SER A 163 -3.61 0.91 21.27
N TYR A 164 -3.29 2.18 21.53
CA TYR A 164 -4.22 3.10 22.19
C TYR A 164 -5.43 3.49 21.30
N LEU A 165 -5.28 3.38 19.99
CA LEU A 165 -6.33 3.77 19.03
C LEU A 165 -6.85 2.59 18.21
N TYR A 166 -6.02 1.57 18.00
CA TYR A 166 -6.31 0.45 17.10
C TYR A 166 -6.08 -0.90 17.79
N PRO A 167 -6.89 -1.93 17.51
CA PRO A 167 -6.63 -3.29 18.01
C PRO A 167 -5.26 -3.80 17.57
N GLN A 168 -4.55 -4.48 18.44
CA GLN A 168 -3.21 -5.04 18.13
C GLN A 168 -3.24 -5.99 16.93
N SER A 169 -4.35 -6.72 16.73
CA SER A 169 -4.54 -7.60 15.57
C SER A 169 -4.46 -6.91 14.21
N THR A 170 -4.58 -5.57 14.18
CA THR A 170 -4.45 -4.78 12.95
C THR A 170 -3.02 -4.35 12.65
N ILE A 171 -2.10 -4.55 13.59
CA ILE A 171 -0.69 -4.13 13.47
C ILE A 171 0.12 -5.24 12.84
N SER A 172 0.57 -5.04 11.61
CA SER A 172 1.52 -5.96 10.98
C SER A 172 2.92 -5.80 11.52
N ALA A 173 3.55 -6.94 11.82
CA ALA A 173 4.94 -7.01 12.25
C ALA A 173 5.64 -8.24 11.66
N HIS A 174 6.96 -8.24 11.67
CA HIS A 174 7.75 -9.41 11.30
C HIS A 174 9.07 -9.49 12.09
N VAL A 175 9.63 -10.67 12.15
CA VAL A 175 10.93 -10.91 12.80
C VAL A 175 12.04 -10.37 11.91
N SER A 176 12.71 -9.28 12.34
CA SER A 176 13.81 -8.66 11.60
C SER A 176 15.13 -9.42 11.74
N LEU A 177 16.11 -9.11 10.91
CA LEU A 177 17.47 -9.63 11.01
C LEU A 177 18.21 -9.05 12.22
N ALA A 178 19.28 -9.73 12.64
CA ALA A 178 20.26 -9.20 13.61
C ALA A 178 21.68 -9.42 13.06
N PRO A 179 22.52 -8.36 12.98
CA PRO A 179 22.21 -6.98 13.39
C PRO A 179 21.12 -6.36 12.51
N HIS A 180 20.32 -5.45 13.08
CA HIS A 180 19.30 -4.73 12.34
C HIS A 180 19.92 -3.79 11.29
N ALA A 181 19.38 -3.78 10.08
CA ALA A 181 20.01 -3.08 8.94
C ALA A 181 20.16 -1.56 9.14
N GLN A 182 19.23 -0.92 9.86
CA GLN A 182 19.22 0.54 10.05
C GLN A 182 19.89 0.95 11.36
N THR A 183 19.57 0.27 12.48
CA THR A 183 20.05 0.65 13.81
C THR A 183 21.34 -0.06 14.22
N LEU A 184 21.76 -1.09 13.48
CA LEU A 184 22.88 -1.97 13.77
C LEU A 184 22.78 -2.71 15.12
N ARG A 185 21.63 -2.62 15.78
CA ARG A 185 21.36 -3.26 17.07
C ARG A 185 21.33 -4.79 16.90
N ARG A 186 21.92 -5.47 17.86
CA ARG A 186 21.87 -6.93 17.98
C ARG A 186 20.90 -7.30 19.11
N THR A 187 19.82 -7.97 18.76
CA THR A 187 18.81 -8.44 19.71
C THR A 187 18.66 -9.96 19.59
N PRO A 188 18.41 -10.68 20.68
CA PRO A 188 18.14 -12.12 20.66
C PRO A 188 16.93 -12.44 19.79
N LEU A 189 16.91 -13.64 19.21
CA LEU A 189 15.77 -14.10 18.40
C LEU A 189 14.47 -14.11 19.19
N ALA A 190 14.51 -14.54 20.46
CA ALA A 190 13.33 -14.53 21.34
C ALA A 190 12.72 -13.12 21.48
N THR A 191 13.55 -12.09 21.69
CA THR A 191 13.06 -10.69 21.74
C THR A 191 12.40 -10.28 20.44
N ARG A 192 13.04 -10.57 19.30
CA ARG A 192 12.51 -10.25 17.97
C ARG A 192 11.18 -10.96 17.70
N PHE A 193 11.08 -12.20 18.09
CA PHE A 193 9.88 -13.01 17.95
C PHE A 193 8.75 -12.48 18.83
N ASN A 194 9.01 -12.25 20.14
CA ASN A 194 7.98 -11.77 21.08
C ASN A 194 7.43 -10.38 20.73
N VAL A 195 8.22 -9.55 20.06
CA VAL A 195 7.75 -8.22 19.59
C VAL A 195 6.93 -8.34 18.29
N ALA A 196 7.18 -9.37 17.48
CA ALA A 196 6.49 -9.57 16.21
C ALA A 196 5.22 -10.45 16.32
N SER A 197 5.04 -11.16 17.42
CA SER A 197 3.88 -12.03 17.70
C SER A 197 2.84 -11.32 18.54
#